data_9195cd8f889cbdb8ec9fd626df64e0b7
#
_entry.id   9195cd8f889cbdb8ec9fd626df64e0b7
#
_cell.length_a   1.000
_cell.length_b   1.000
_cell.length_c   1.000
_cell.angle_alpha   90.00
_cell.angle_beta   90.00
_cell.angle_gamma   90.00
#
_symmetry.space_group_name_H-M   'P 1'
#
loop_
_entity.id
_entity.type
_entity.pdbx_description
1 polymer ?
#
loop_
_entity_poly.entity_id
_entity_poly.type
_entity_poly.pdbx_seq_one_letter_code
_entity_poly.pdbx_strand_id
1 'polypeptide(L)'
;MQNLKNKVAVITGAAEGIGKAIAIRAAAEGMKLVLADINAEKLQATVAEFEAQGVEVIGQRVDVADAMQVDAFADTAFARFGNVHLLVNNAGVAISRPVWETTLEDWQWVMGVNFYGVTNGLRAFIPRILVNGDEGHIVNTASVAGLLSQPSTAAYN
;
A
#
# COMPACT_ATOMS: atom_id res chain seq x y z
N MET A 1 13.86 6.75 11.09
CA MET A 1 14.34 7.47 9.88
C MET A 1 14.29 8.97 10.16
N GLN A 2 15.44 9.62 10.28
CA GLN A 2 15.51 11.07 10.61
C GLN A 2 15.56 11.96 9.36
N ASN A 3 16.04 11.43 8.23
CA ASN A 3 16.09 12.14 6.95
C ASN A 3 15.36 11.32 5.88
N LEU A 4 14.36 11.93 5.25
CA LEU A 4 13.53 11.30 4.23
C LEU A 4 13.97 11.64 2.80
N LYS A 5 14.78 12.68 2.62
CA LYS A 5 15.19 13.15 1.30
C LYS A 5 15.94 12.06 0.51
N ASN A 6 15.52 11.86 -0.74
CA ASN A 6 16.03 10.84 -1.66
C ASN A 6 15.75 9.38 -1.23
N LYS A 7 15.04 9.16 -0.14
CA LYS A 7 14.58 7.83 0.28
C LYS A 7 13.38 7.40 -0.57
N VAL A 8 13.13 6.11 -0.63
CA VAL A 8 12.07 5.51 -1.46
C VAL A 8 10.91 5.08 -0.60
N ALA A 9 9.70 5.55 -0.91
CA ALA A 9 8.45 5.14 -0.31
C ALA A 9 7.63 4.27 -1.27
N VAL A 10 7.23 3.10 -0.81
CA VAL A 10 6.27 2.20 -1.47
C VAL A 10 4.93 2.33 -0.75
N ILE A 11 3.86 2.61 -1.49
CA ILE A 11 2.53 2.86 -0.90
C ILE A 11 1.48 2.08 -1.70
N THR A 12 0.69 1.25 -1.02
CA THR A 12 -0.46 0.54 -1.62
C THR A 12 -1.77 1.29 -1.37
N GLY A 13 -2.75 1.15 -2.28
CA GLY A 13 -3.99 1.93 -2.24
C GLY A 13 -3.72 3.42 -2.44
N ALA A 14 -2.80 3.75 -3.35
CA ALA A 14 -2.24 5.10 -3.48
C ALA A 14 -2.92 5.99 -4.53
N ALA A 15 -3.94 5.47 -5.25
CA ALA A 15 -4.63 6.24 -6.28
C ALA A 15 -5.48 7.39 -5.72
N GLU A 16 -5.97 7.24 -4.50
CA GLU A 16 -6.85 8.23 -3.85
C GLU A 16 -6.79 8.12 -2.31
N GLY A 17 -7.56 8.97 -1.61
CA GLY A 17 -7.78 8.88 -0.17
C GLY A 17 -6.50 8.98 0.66
N ILE A 18 -6.40 8.12 1.68
CA ILE A 18 -5.29 8.14 2.66
C ILE A 18 -3.96 7.81 1.98
N GLY A 19 -3.92 6.80 1.10
CA GLY A 19 -2.69 6.41 0.40
C GLY A 19 -2.12 7.54 -0.45
N LYS A 20 -2.97 8.25 -1.22
CA LYS A 20 -2.57 9.44 -1.99
C LYS A 20 -2.10 10.57 -1.07
N ALA A 21 -2.77 10.80 0.06
CA ALA A 21 -2.36 11.82 1.03
C ALA A 21 -0.98 11.52 1.64
N ILE A 22 -0.71 10.26 1.95
CA ILE A 22 0.62 9.81 2.41
C ILE A 22 1.67 10.03 1.30
N ALA A 23 1.35 9.70 0.05
CA ALA A 23 2.24 9.95 -1.09
C ALA A 23 2.57 11.43 -1.27
N ILE A 24 1.57 12.32 -1.15
CA ILE A 24 1.77 13.78 -1.19
C ILE A 24 2.73 14.22 -0.09
N ARG A 25 2.53 13.72 1.13
CA ARG A 25 3.41 14.07 2.25
C ARG A 25 4.83 13.54 2.03
N ALA A 26 5.00 12.30 1.58
CA ALA A 26 6.30 11.72 1.28
C ALA A 26 7.04 12.50 0.18
N ALA A 27 6.34 12.90 -0.89
CA ALA A 27 6.89 13.74 -1.94
C ALA A 27 7.36 15.10 -1.41
N ALA A 28 6.59 15.75 -0.53
CA ALA A 28 6.96 17.02 0.09
C ALA A 28 8.21 16.93 0.96
N GLU A 29 8.50 15.73 1.50
CA GLU A 29 9.76 15.45 2.24
C GLU A 29 10.91 15.06 1.30
N GLY A 30 10.71 15.10 -0.02
CA GLY A 30 11.71 14.77 -1.03
C GLY A 30 11.95 13.28 -1.23
N MET A 31 10.97 12.44 -0.91
CA MET A 31 11.03 11.00 -1.19
C MET A 31 10.72 10.71 -2.66
N LYS A 32 11.28 9.61 -3.16
CA LYS A 32 10.88 8.97 -4.43
C LYS A 32 9.71 8.04 -4.15
N LEU A 33 8.79 7.90 -5.10
CA LEU A 33 7.53 7.19 -4.89
C LEU A 33 7.40 5.95 -5.76
N VAL A 34 6.90 4.87 -5.17
CA VAL A 34 6.45 3.65 -5.85
C VAL A 34 5.01 3.40 -5.39
N LEU A 35 4.05 3.62 -6.30
CA LEU A 35 2.64 3.63 -5.98
C LEU A 35 1.93 2.42 -6.56
N ALA A 36 1.09 1.76 -5.78
CA ALA A 36 0.26 0.66 -6.22
C ALA A 36 -1.21 0.92 -5.92
N ASP A 37 -2.07 0.51 -6.84
CA ASP A 37 -3.52 0.52 -6.66
C ASP A 37 -4.17 -0.52 -7.59
N ILE A 38 -5.35 -1.01 -7.24
CA ILE A 38 -6.14 -1.87 -8.12
C ILE A 38 -6.76 -1.08 -9.28
N ASN A 39 -7.03 0.22 -9.09
CA ASN A 39 -7.59 1.10 -10.09
C ASN A 39 -6.47 1.75 -10.93
N ALA A 40 -6.19 1.16 -12.08
CA ALA A 40 -5.10 1.60 -12.97
C ALA A 40 -5.29 3.04 -13.46
N GLU A 41 -6.52 3.45 -13.81
CA GLU A 41 -6.82 4.77 -14.37
C GLU A 41 -6.56 5.87 -13.34
N LYS A 42 -7.12 5.74 -12.13
CA LYS A 42 -6.90 6.71 -11.05
C LYS A 42 -5.44 6.75 -10.62
N LEU A 43 -4.77 5.57 -10.58
CA LEU A 43 -3.35 5.51 -10.26
C LEU A 43 -2.51 6.28 -11.27
N GLN A 44 -2.79 6.11 -12.56
CA GLN A 44 -2.05 6.80 -13.63
C GLN A 44 -2.25 8.30 -13.56
N ALA A 45 -3.47 8.78 -13.28
CA ALA A 45 -3.73 10.18 -13.05
C ALA A 45 -2.92 10.74 -11.87
N THR A 46 -2.87 10.00 -10.76
CA THR A 46 -2.09 10.36 -9.57
C THR A 46 -0.57 10.37 -9.86
N VAL A 47 -0.05 9.41 -10.61
CA VAL A 47 1.36 9.40 -11.04
C VAL A 47 1.68 10.63 -11.88
N ALA A 48 0.83 10.96 -12.87
CA ALA A 48 1.02 12.13 -13.72
C ALA A 48 1.04 13.45 -12.93
N GLU A 49 0.22 13.56 -11.88
CA GLU A 49 0.25 14.72 -10.97
C GLU A 49 1.62 14.87 -10.27
N PHE A 50 2.24 13.78 -9.82
CA PHE A 50 3.56 13.81 -9.19
C PHE A 50 4.68 14.07 -10.19
N GLU A 51 4.61 13.48 -11.38
CA GLU A 51 5.58 13.74 -12.47
C GLU A 51 5.57 15.22 -12.87
N ALA A 52 4.39 15.84 -12.98
CA ALA A 52 4.25 17.26 -13.28
C ALA A 52 4.87 18.17 -12.21
N GLN A 53 5.02 17.69 -10.98
CA GLN A 53 5.70 18.37 -9.86
C GLN A 53 7.21 18.06 -9.81
N GLY A 54 7.73 17.25 -10.73
CA GLY A 54 9.14 16.84 -10.75
C GLY A 54 9.50 15.76 -9.73
N VAL A 55 8.52 15.05 -9.17
CA VAL A 55 8.76 13.93 -8.25
C VAL A 55 9.17 12.69 -9.03
N GLU A 56 10.24 12.01 -8.61
CA GLU A 56 10.57 10.69 -9.14
C GLU A 56 9.53 9.66 -8.65
N VAL A 57 8.65 9.22 -9.54
CA VAL A 57 7.54 8.32 -9.22
C VAL A 57 7.38 7.23 -10.27
N ILE A 58 6.95 6.06 -9.83
CA ILE A 58 6.39 5.01 -10.69
C ILE A 58 5.08 4.50 -10.11
N GLY A 59 4.18 4.05 -10.96
CA GLY A 59 2.92 3.42 -10.58
C GLY A 59 2.75 2.07 -11.24
N GLN A 60 2.20 1.10 -10.52
CA GLN A 60 1.87 -0.22 -11.03
C GLN A 60 0.49 -0.65 -10.53
N ARG A 61 -0.36 -1.13 -11.44
CA ARG A 61 -1.61 -1.76 -11.03
C ARG A 61 -1.30 -3.05 -10.28
N VAL A 62 -1.81 -3.17 -9.06
CA VAL A 62 -1.58 -4.33 -8.18
C VAL A 62 -2.86 -4.66 -7.44
N ASP A 63 -3.27 -5.91 -7.49
CA ASP A 63 -4.17 -6.48 -6.50
C ASP A 63 -3.32 -7.02 -5.34
N VAL A 64 -3.39 -6.38 -4.18
CA VAL A 64 -2.59 -6.77 -3.01
C VAL A 64 -2.97 -8.14 -2.44
N ALA A 65 -4.18 -8.64 -2.74
CA ALA A 65 -4.60 -9.98 -2.37
C ALA A 65 -3.87 -11.08 -3.18
N ASP A 66 -3.29 -10.73 -4.34
CA ASP A 66 -2.50 -11.62 -5.18
C ASP A 66 -1.00 -11.51 -4.83
N ALA A 67 -0.48 -12.55 -4.20
CA ALA A 67 0.91 -12.60 -3.78
C ALA A 67 1.92 -12.44 -4.94
N MET A 68 1.61 -12.98 -6.13
CA MET A 68 2.50 -12.88 -7.30
C MET A 68 2.55 -11.45 -7.84
N GLN A 69 1.43 -10.72 -7.82
CA GLN A 69 1.42 -9.32 -8.24
C GLN A 69 2.21 -8.45 -7.24
N VAL A 70 2.13 -8.74 -5.94
CA VAL A 70 2.92 -8.03 -4.92
C VAL A 70 4.42 -8.35 -5.05
N ASP A 71 4.79 -9.60 -5.38
CA ASP A 71 6.20 -9.96 -5.65
C ASP A 71 6.74 -9.19 -6.87
N ALA A 72 6.00 -9.18 -7.98
CA ALA A 72 6.37 -8.44 -9.19
C ALA A 72 6.46 -6.92 -8.94
N PHE A 73 5.59 -6.38 -8.07
CA PHE A 73 5.65 -4.98 -7.65
C PHE A 73 6.91 -4.68 -6.83
N ALA A 74 7.28 -5.57 -5.93
CA ALA A 74 8.55 -5.44 -5.20
C ALA A 74 9.74 -5.51 -6.17
N ASP A 75 9.75 -6.44 -7.13
CA ASP A 75 10.79 -6.51 -8.16
C ASP A 75 10.94 -5.18 -8.91
N THR A 76 9.82 -4.59 -9.33
CA THR A 76 9.79 -3.30 -10.01
C THR A 76 10.38 -2.17 -9.14
N ALA A 77 9.99 -2.11 -7.86
CA ALA A 77 10.47 -1.09 -6.93
C ALA A 77 11.99 -1.14 -6.74
N PHE A 78 12.51 -2.33 -6.45
CA PHE A 78 13.95 -2.52 -6.23
C PHE A 78 14.77 -2.38 -7.52
N ALA A 79 14.27 -2.85 -8.67
CA ALA A 79 14.94 -2.65 -9.95
C ALA A 79 15.04 -1.18 -10.32
N ARG A 80 14.01 -0.37 -10.03
CA ARG A 80 13.97 1.06 -10.40
C ARG A 80 14.82 1.93 -9.47
N PHE A 81 14.84 1.67 -8.18
CA PHE A 81 15.43 2.56 -7.19
C PHE A 81 16.54 1.93 -6.34
N GLY A 82 16.82 0.65 -6.50
CA GLY A 82 17.87 -0.08 -5.77
C GLY A 82 17.51 -0.43 -4.33
N ASN A 83 16.77 0.42 -3.64
CA ASN A 83 16.35 0.20 -2.25
C ASN A 83 14.93 0.75 -1.99
N VAL A 84 14.31 0.25 -0.92
CA VAL A 84 13.05 0.74 -0.35
C VAL A 84 13.29 1.05 1.12
N HIS A 85 12.83 2.22 1.56
CA HIS A 85 13.06 2.71 2.92
C HIS A 85 11.77 2.85 3.73
N LEU A 86 10.65 3.06 3.06
CA LEU A 86 9.33 3.12 3.67
C LEU A 86 8.37 2.23 2.90
N LEU A 87 7.79 1.23 3.56
CA LEU A 87 6.67 0.47 3.05
C LEU A 87 5.40 0.87 3.79
N VAL A 88 4.38 1.30 3.05
CA VAL A 88 3.06 1.62 3.60
C VAL A 88 2.02 0.66 3.01
N ASN A 89 1.64 -0.34 3.79
CA ASN A 89 0.51 -1.22 3.49
C ASN A 89 -0.76 -0.48 3.89
N ASN A 90 -1.37 0.21 2.91
CA ASN A 90 -2.52 1.07 3.13
C ASN A 90 -3.76 0.62 2.35
N ALA A 91 -3.62 -0.18 1.30
CA ALA A 91 -4.76 -0.72 0.57
C ALA A 91 -5.72 -1.41 1.54
N GLY A 92 -7.00 -1.06 1.45
CA GLY A 92 -8.03 -1.61 2.32
C GLY A 92 -9.41 -1.42 1.74
N VAL A 93 -10.31 -2.34 2.08
CA VAL A 93 -11.70 -2.34 1.66
C VAL A 93 -12.60 -2.63 2.85
N ALA A 94 -13.85 -2.21 2.78
CA ALA A 94 -14.83 -2.48 3.81
C ALA A 94 -16.17 -2.85 3.18
N ILE A 95 -16.94 -3.66 3.91
CA ILE A 95 -18.33 -3.97 3.58
C ILE A 95 -19.19 -3.78 4.83
N SER A 96 -20.40 -3.28 4.63
CA SER A 96 -21.37 -3.11 5.70
C SER A 96 -22.60 -3.95 5.43
N ARG A 97 -22.70 -5.08 6.15
CA ARG A 97 -23.85 -6.02 6.14
C ARG A 97 -23.98 -6.71 7.49
N PRO A 98 -25.19 -7.15 7.89
CA PRO A 98 -25.35 -8.08 9.00
C PRO A 98 -24.49 -9.35 8.78
N VAL A 99 -23.93 -9.91 9.83
CA VAL A 99 -23.04 -11.08 9.71
C VAL A 99 -23.67 -12.27 9.00
N TRP A 100 -24.96 -12.49 9.19
CA TRP A 100 -25.72 -13.58 8.54
C TRP A 100 -26.05 -13.33 7.06
N GLU A 101 -25.82 -12.12 6.55
CA GLU A 101 -25.95 -11.74 5.14
C GLU A 101 -24.59 -11.57 4.46
N THR A 102 -23.49 -11.57 5.22
CA THR A 102 -22.13 -11.46 4.70
C THR A 102 -21.75 -12.78 4.03
N THR A 103 -21.50 -12.75 2.72
CA THR A 103 -21.20 -13.95 1.95
C THR A 103 -19.75 -14.41 2.15
N LEU A 104 -19.42 -15.64 1.71
CA LEU A 104 -18.03 -16.11 1.74
C LEU A 104 -17.13 -15.29 0.83
N GLU A 105 -17.66 -14.80 -0.30
CA GLU A 105 -16.94 -13.92 -1.22
C GLU A 105 -16.64 -12.57 -0.56
N ASP A 106 -17.57 -12.00 0.20
CA ASP A 106 -17.35 -10.78 0.97
C ASP A 106 -16.22 -10.98 1.99
N TRP A 107 -16.23 -12.09 2.73
CA TRP A 107 -15.16 -12.45 3.67
C TRP A 107 -13.81 -12.62 2.95
N GLN A 108 -13.79 -13.36 1.86
CA GLN A 108 -12.57 -13.59 1.07
C GLN A 108 -12.01 -12.28 0.54
N TRP A 109 -12.87 -11.38 0.05
CA TRP A 109 -12.46 -10.08 -0.47
C TRP A 109 -11.87 -9.21 0.63
N VAL A 110 -12.57 -9.03 1.75
CA VAL A 110 -12.10 -8.17 2.84
C VAL A 110 -10.81 -8.72 3.45
N MET A 111 -10.76 -10.02 3.77
CA MET A 111 -9.56 -10.66 4.32
C MET A 111 -8.42 -10.68 3.30
N GLY A 112 -8.73 -10.89 2.03
CA GLY A 112 -7.76 -10.88 0.93
C GLY A 112 -6.98 -9.57 0.88
N VAL A 113 -7.70 -8.45 0.91
CA VAL A 113 -7.09 -7.12 0.82
C VAL A 113 -6.50 -6.70 2.17
N ASN A 114 -7.30 -6.72 3.25
CA ASN A 114 -6.93 -6.07 4.51
C ASN A 114 -5.94 -6.88 5.34
N PHE A 115 -5.95 -8.21 5.24
CA PHE A 115 -5.04 -9.09 5.98
C PHE A 115 -3.95 -9.66 5.08
N TYR A 116 -4.35 -10.42 4.04
CA TYR A 116 -3.36 -11.05 3.16
C TYR A 116 -2.58 -10.02 2.33
N GLY A 117 -3.19 -8.89 1.94
CA GLY A 117 -2.47 -7.81 1.27
C GLY A 117 -1.34 -7.24 2.11
N VAL A 118 -1.57 -7.05 3.41
CA VAL A 118 -0.52 -6.63 4.36
C VAL A 118 0.57 -7.71 4.47
N THR A 119 0.20 -8.98 4.68
CA THR A 119 1.19 -10.06 4.82
C THR A 119 2.00 -10.28 3.54
N ASN A 120 1.39 -10.13 2.35
CA ASN A 120 2.08 -10.18 1.08
C ASN A 120 3.12 -9.04 0.97
N GLY A 121 2.75 -7.82 1.36
CA GLY A 121 3.69 -6.69 1.41
C GLY A 121 4.87 -6.96 2.34
N LEU A 122 4.60 -7.39 3.58
CA LEU A 122 5.66 -7.72 4.55
C LEU A 122 6.61 -8.78 3.99
N ARG A 123 6.07 -9.88 3.44
CA ARG A 123 6.84 -10.98 2.87
C ARG A 123 7.71 -10.56 1.68
N ALA A 124 7.17 -9.77 0.77
CA ALA A 124 7.87 -9.38 -0.45
C ALA A 124 8.96 -8.32 -0.21
N PHE A 125 8.75 -7.39 0.72
CA PHE A 125 9.63 -6.23 0.90
C PHE A 125 10.63 -6.36 2.05
N ILE A 126 10.25 -6.92 3.21
CA ILE A 126 11.11 -6.93 4.40
C ILE A 126 12.46 -7.60 4.15
N PRO A 127 12.53 -8.84 3.59
CA PRO A 127 13.82 -9.50 3.38
C PRO A 127 14.79 -8.66 2.53
N ARG A 128 14.25 -7.96 1.53
CA ARG A 128 15.04 -7.13 0.61
C ARG A 128 15.49 -5.82 1.27
N ILE A 129 14.66 -5.20 2.09
CA ILE A 129 15.00 -4.01 2.88
C ILE A 129 16.15 -4.35 3.83
N LEU A 130 16.08 -5.49 4.51
CA LEU A 130 17.11 -5.92 5.46
C LEU A 130 18.47 -6.19 4.81
N VAL A 131 18.49 -6.75 3.59
CA VAL A 131 19.75 -7.04 2.86
C VAL A 131 20.51 -5.75 2.52
N ASN A 132 19.81 -4.65 2.25
CA ASN A 132 20.45 -3.39 1.87
C ASN A 132 21.14 -2.67 3.05
N GLY A 133 20.84 -3.05 4.30
CA GLY A 133 21.48 -2.50 5.49
C GLY A 133 21.13 -1.04 5.82
N ASP A 134 20.30 -0.40 5.02
CA ASP A 134 19.79 0.94 5.28
C ASP A 134 18.65 0.92 6.31
N GLU A 135 18.43 2.06 6.96
CA GLU A 135 17.31 2.24 7.86
C GLU A 135 15.97 2.15 7.09
N GLY A 136 15.13 1.18 7.46
CA GLY A 136 13.80 0.96 6.87
C GLY A 136 12.68 1.15 7.88
N HIS A 137 11.49 1.49 7.37
CA HIS A 137 10.27 1.66 8.17
C HIS A 137 9.09 0.95 7.50
N ILE A 138 8.24 0.32 8.31
CA ILE A 138 7.01 -0.33 7.86
C ILE A 138 5.83 0.33 8.55
N VAL A 139 4.82 0.71 7.78
CA VAL A 139 3.55 1.25 8.28
C VAL A 139 2.42 0.37 7.76
N ASN A 140 1.57 -0.11 8.64
CA ASN A 140 0.33 -0.80 8.28
C ASN A 140 -0.84 0.09 8.72
N THR A 141 -1.68 0.51 7.77
CA THR A 141 -2.90 1.25 8.06
C THR A 141 -3.89 0.33 8.76
N ALA A 142 -4.25 0.67 9.97
CA ALA A 142 -5.25 -0.03 10.78
C ALA A 142 -6.54 0.81 10.88
N SER A 143 -7.54 0.25 11.55
CA SER A 143 -8.80 0.94 11.82
C SER A 143 -9.17 0.82 13.29
N VAL A 144 -9.88 1.81 13.80
CA VAL A 144 -10.55 1.72 15.10
C VAL A 144 -11.55 0.56 15.16
N ALA A 145 -12.05 0.11 14.01
CA ALA A 145 -12.93 -1.07 13.91
C ALA A 145 -12.26 -2.36 14.41
N GLY A 146 -10.93 -2.45 14.39
CA GLY A 146 -10.20 -3.56 15.02
C GLY A 146 -10.20 -3.51 16.56
N LEU A 147 -10.67 -2.42 17.17
CA LEU A 147 -10.78 -2.24 18.63
C LEU A 147 -12.24 -2.14 19.09
N LEU A 148 -13.11 -1.65 18.24
CA LEU A 148 -14.53 -1.39 18.53
C LEU A 148 -15.38 -2.07 17.47
N SER A 149 -16.10 -3.13 17.84
CA SER A 149 -17.01 -3.83 16.94
C SER A 149 -18.26 -2.98 16.71
N GLN A 150 -18.48 -2.58 15.46
CA GLN A 150 -19.71 -1.92 15.04
C GLN A 150 -20.69 -2.93 14.45
N PRO A 151 -22.00 -2.76 14.62
CA PRO A 151 -22.98 -3.58 13.92
C PRO A 151 -22.77 -3.53 12.41
N SER A 152 -22.99 -4.64 11.73
CA SER A 152 -22.92 -4.77 10.27
C SER A 152 -21.52 -4.60 9.65
N THR A 153 -20.44 -4.76 10.40
CA THR A 153 -19.06 -4.68 9.88
C THR A 153 -18.22 -5.92 10.18
N ALA A 154 -18.87 -7.09 10.33
CA ALA A 154 -18.24 -8.30 10.82
C ALA A 154 -16.96 -8.72 10.06
N ALA A 155 -16.94 -8.65 8.74
CA ALA A 155 -15.78 -9.02 7.95
C ALA A 155 -14.63 -7.97 8.03
N TYR A 156 -14.94 -6.76 8.49
CA TYR A 156 -13.97 -5.66 8.59
C TYR A 156 -13.38 -5.48 10.00
N ASN A 157 -14.06 -6.01 11.02
CA ASN A 157 -13.60 -5.97 12.42
C ASN A 157 -12.61 -7.11 12.68
#